data_8c7331d7f0fc8ea6c5d63d75683eee4c
#
_entry.id   8c7331d7f0fc8ea6c5d63d75683eee4c
#
_cell.length_a   1.000
_cell.length_b   1.000
_cell.length_c   1.000
_cell.angle_alpha   90.00
_cell.angle_beta   90.00
_cell.angle_gamma   90.00
#
_symmetry.space_group_name_H-M   'P 1'
#
loop_
_entity.id
_entity.type
_entity.pdbx_description
1 polymer ?
#
loop_
_entity_poly.entity_id
_entity_poly.type
_entity_poly.pdbx_seq_one_letter_code
_entity_poly.pdbx_strand_id
1 'polypeptide(L)'
;MIQQDHLQIFDLTLNVWAPLFVGNGSSYTKKEYMYNTRNGKVSFLDEQKFFSFLVEHDLVDKYGQFMLSEQSNLWAFLSKGCGISDAELKTLTRYQIEVGDALDAEHSLKEIHAFQRDAQGHAYIPGSSIKG
;
A
#
# COMPACT_ATOMS: atom_id res chain seq x y z
N MET A 1 22.93 30.54 -13.18
CA MET A 1 22.06 30.30 -12.01
C MET A 1 21.27 31.56 -11.73
N ILE A 2 19.97 31.46 -11.67
CA ILE A 2 19.11 32.59 -11.31
C ILE A 2 19.01 32.61 -9.79
N GLN A 3 19.51 33.64 -9.17
CA GLN A 3 19.43 33.80 -7.72
C GLN A 3 18.41 34.91 -7.43
N GLN A 4 17.39 34.55 -6.67
CA GLN A 4 16.43 35.52 -6.14
C GLN A 4 16.93 36.04 -4.76
N ASP A 5 16.62 37.27 -4.42
CA ASP A 5 17.15 37.94 -3.22
C ASP A 5 16.83 37.19 -1.91
N HIS A 6 15.76 36.39 -1.86
CA HIS A 6 15.33 35.67 -0.66
C HIS A 6 15.32 34.15 -0.83
N LEU A 7 15.78 33.63 -1.99
CA LEU A 7 15.80 32.22 -2.30
C LEU A 7 17.22 31.71 -2.43
N GLN A 8 17.57 30.70 -1.63
CA GLN A 8 18.83 30.00 -1.72
C GLN A 8 18.56 28.54 -2.05
N ILE A 9 19.36 27.96 -2.94
CA ILE A 9 19.24 26.57 -3.37
C ILE A 9 20.40 25.79 -2.77
N PHE A 10 20.07 24.71 -2.04
CA PHE A 10 21.03 23.82 -1.42
C PHE A 10 20.82 22.40 -1.93
N ASP A 11 21.91 21.69 -2.13
CA ASP A 11 21.88 20.25 -2.35
C ASP A 11 21.93 19.57 -0.98
N LEU A 12 20.91 18.74 -0.71
CA LEU A 12 20.82 17.97 0.52
C LEU A 12 21.03 16.48 0.23
N THR A 13 21.86 15.85 1.05
CA THR A 13 22.02 14.41 1.04
C THR A 13 21.53 13.85 2.36
N LEU A 14 20.58 12.92 2.30
CA LEU A 14 20.05 12.23 3.47
C LEU A 14 20.68 10.85 3.57
N ASN A 15 21.39 10.59 4.67
CA ASN A 15 21.95 9.28 4.99
C ASN A 15 21.04 8.60 6.02
N VAL A 16 20.43 7.48 5.66
CA VAL A 16 19.51 6.75 6.52
C VAL A 16 20.29 5.64 7.24
N TRP A 17 20.40 5.75 8.57
CA TRP A 17 21.16 4.83 9.43
C TRP A 17 20.28 3.84 10.17
N ALA A 18 18.98 4.05 10.17
CA ALA A 18 17.97 3.21 10.79
C ALA A 18 16.69 3.27 9.94
N PRO A 19 15.72 2.35 10.13
CA PRO A 19 14.47 2.41 9.39
C PRO A 19 13.80 3.78 9.51
N LEU A 20 13.42 4.36 8.37
CA LEU A 20 12.79 5.66 8.28
C LEU A 20 11.32 5.50 7.90
N PHE A 21 10.44 6.19 8.63
CA PHE A 21 9.02 6.24 8.33
C PHE A 21 8.51 7.68 8.31
N VAL A 22 7.91 8.07 7.19
CA VAL A 22 7.16 9.32 7.06
C VAL A 22 5.75 8.98 6.65
N GLY A 23 4.83 9.05 7.61
CA GLY A 23 3.42 8.71 7.38
C GLY A 23 2.66 9.81 6.66
N ASN A 24 1.67 9.44 5.86
CA ASN A 24 0.76 10.36 5.21
C ASN A 24 -0.56 10.56 5.99
N GLY A 25 -0.65 10.01 7.21
CA GLY A 25 -1.86 10.05 8.03
C GLY A 25 -2.90 8.97 7.72
N SER A 26 -2.67 8.17 6.69
CA SER A 26 -3.56 7.08 6.31
C SER A 26 -3.03 5.74 6.80
N SER A 27 -3.95 4.78 6.93
CA SER A 27 -3.60 3.40 7.23
C SER A 27 -4.46 2.44 6.42
N TYR A 28 -4.01 1.21 6.31
CA TYR A 28 -4.73 0.13 5.64
C TYR A 28 -5.12 -0.93 6.66
N THR A 29 -6.40 -1.29 6.69
CA THR A 29 -6.90 -2.39 7.50
C THR A 29 -6.65 -3.72 6.79
N LYS A 30 -6.87 -4.83 7.48
CA LYS A 30 -6.70 -6.17 6.91
C LYS A 30 -7.55 -6.43 5.65
N LYS A 31 -8.64 -5.69 5.47
CA LYS A 31 -9.52 -5.80 4.32
C LYS A 31 -9.06 -4.97 3.11
N GLU A 32 -8.04 -4.16 3.28
CA GLU A 32 -7.59 -3.19 2.27
C GLU A 32 -6.24 -3.55 1.64
N TYR A 33 -5.58 -4.59 2.14
CA TYR A 33 -4.35 -5.10 1.53
C TYR A 33 -4.41 -6.61 1.38
N MET A 34 -3.62 -7.14 0.45
CA MET A 34 -3.47 -8.57 0.25
C MET A 34 -2.13 -9.04 0.80
N TYR A 35 -2.15 -9.99 1.71
CA TYR A 35 -0.94 -10.61 2.23
C TYR A 35 -0.85 -12.05 1.72
N ASN A 36 0.20 -12.30 0.93
CA ASN A 36 0.49 -13.65 0.46
C ASN A 36 1.55 -14.27 1.35
N THR A 37 1.13 -15.24 2.17
CA THR A 37 2.02 -15.93 3.12
C THR A 37 3.09 -16.77 2.43
N ARG A 38 2.89 -17.14 1.17
CA ARG A 38 3.84 -17.99 0.42
C ARG A 38 5.10 -17.23 0.04
N ASN A 39 4.98 -15.95 -0.31
CA ASN A 39 6.11 -15.13 -0.74
C ASN A 39 6.46 -14.00 0.23
N GLY A 40 5.71 -13.84 1.32
CA GLY A 40 5.95 -12.80 2.31
C GLY A 40 5.74 -11.38 1.80
N LYS A 41 4.92 -11.21 0.78
CA LYS A 41 4.66 -9.90 0.17
C LYS A 41 3.26 -9.40 0.50
N VAL A 42 3.17 -8.10 0.75
CA VAL A 42 1.92 -7.36 0.90
C VAL A 42 1.68 -6.57 -0.38
N SER A 43 0.51 -6.73 -0.96
CA SER A 43 0.11 -6.05 -2.19
C SER A 43 -1.00 -5.06 -1.89
N PHE A 44 -0.87 -3.85 -2.42
CA PHE A 44 -1.88 -2.80 -2.32
C PHE A 44 -2.54 -2.62 -3.68
N LEU A 45 -3.85 -2.67 -3.69
CA LEU A 45 -4.64 -2.57 -4.92
C LEU A 45 -4.68 -1.14 -5.45
N ASP A 46 -4.71 -1.02 -6.78
CA ASP A 46 -5.10 0.22 -7.43
C ASP A 46 -6.63 0.34 -7.33
N GLU A 47 -7.11 1.31 -6.58
CA GLU A 47 -8.53 1.44 -6.24
C GLU A 47 -9.41 1.59 -7.48
N GLN A 48 -8.98 2.37 -8.47
CA GLN A 48 -9.76 2.60 -9.68
C GLN A 48 -9.84 1.35 -10.54
N LYS A 49 -8.71 0.68 -10.75
CA LYS A 49 -8.67 -0.57 -11.50
C LYS A 49 -9.47 -1.67 -10.82
N PHE A 50 -9.33 -1.77 -9.51
CA PHE A 50 -10.06 -2.76 -8.72
C PHE A 50 -11.56 -2.53 -8.77
N PHE A 51 -12.01 -1.30 -8.58
CA PHE A 51 -13.44 -0.97 -8.65
C PHE A 51 -14.01 -1.26 -10.05
N SER A 52 -13.30 -0.87 -11.10
CA SER A 52 -13.70 -1.17 -12.48
C SER A 52 -13.79 -2.68 -12.71
N PHE A 53 -12.85 -3.45 -12.18
CA PHE A 53 -12.87 -4.90 -12.26
C PHE A 53 -14.10 -5.49 -11.57
N LEU A 54 -14.44 -5.01 -10.38
CA LEU A 54 -15.64 -5.47 -9.66
C LEU A 54 -16.91 -5.18 -10.45
N VAL A 55 -17.02 -4.02 -11.07
CA VAL A 55 -18.18 -3.66 -11.89
C VAL A 55 -18.27 -4.55 -13.13
N GLU A 56 -17.17 -4.74 -13.83
CA GLU A 56 -17.13 -5.57 -15.05
C GLU A 56 -17.49 -7.04 -14.81
N HIS A 57 -17.14 -7.56 -13.64
CA HIS A 57 -17.36 -8.97 -13.28
C HIS A 57 -18.58 -9.17 -12.37
N ASP A 58 -19.37 -8.12 -12.13
CA ASP A 58 -20.56 -8.16 -11.27
C ASP A 58 -20.26 -8.68 -9.85
N LEU A 59 -19.16 -8.19 -9.27
CA LEU A 59 -18.67 -8.61 -7.96
C LEU A 59 -18.87 -7.55 -6.86
N VAL A 60 -19.51 -6.42 -7.19
CA VAL A 60 -19.67 -5.28 -6.24
C VAL A 60 -20.43 -5.71 -5.00
N ASP A 61 -21.56 -6.42 -5.15
CA ASP A 61 -22.39 -6.87 -4.02
C ASP A 61 -21.63 -7.86 -3.15
N LYS A 62 -20.90 -8.79 -3.77
CA LYS A 62 -20.09 -9.79 -3.07
C LYS A 62 -18.97 -9.15 -2.27
N TYR A 63 -18.32 -8.15 -2.86
CA TYR A 63 -17.29 -7.36 -2.16
C TYR A 63 -17.89 -6.56 -1.00
N GLY A 64 -19.06 -5.96 -1.19
CA GLY A 64 -19.77 -5.28 -0.11
C GLY A 64 -20.08 -6.18 1.07
N GLN A 65 -20.53 -7.41 0.80
CA GLN A 65 -20.76 -8.41 1.84
C GLN A 65 -19.48 -8.79 2.57
N PHE A 66 -18.37 -8.93 1.84
CA PHE A 66 -17.06 -9.17 2.44
C PHE A 66 -16.66 -8.05 3.38
N MET A 67 -16.83 -6.79 2.97
CA MET A 67 -16.49 -5.62 3.79
C MET A 67 -17.29 -5.54 5.09
N LEU A 68 -18.53 -6.03 5.07
CA LEU A 68 -19.40 -6.06 6.25
C LEU A 68 -19.24 -7.34 7.09
N SER A 69 -18.53 -8.33 6.59
CA SER A 69 -18.31 -9.60 7.28
C SER A 69 -17.17 -9.52 8.29
N GLU A 70 -17.03 -10.54 9.12
CA GLU A 70 -15.89 -10.69 10.03
C GLU A 70 -14.64 -11.22 9.34
N GLN A 71 -14.74 -11.68 8.09
CA GLN A 71 -13.59 -12.10 7.30
C GLN A 71 -12.65 -10.93 7.04
N SER A 72 -11.35 -11.16 7.20
CA SER A 72 -10.36 -10.10 7.06
C SER A 72 -9.26 -10.42 6.05
N ASN A 73 -9.31 -11.58 5.40
CA ASN A 73 -8.28 -11.98 4.44
C ASN A 73 -8.73 -11.63 3.01
N LEU A 74 -8.35 -10.47 2.53
CA LEU A 74 -8.69 -9.99 1.20
C LEU A 74 -8.14 -10.89 0.10
N TRP A 75 -6.93 -11.40 0.24
CA TRP A 75 -6.34 -12.30 -0.75
C TRP A 75 -7.16 -13.59 -0.90
N ALA A 76 -7.56 -14.19 0.22
CA ALA A 76 -8.38 -15.40 0.19
C ALA A 76 -9.77 -15.12 -0.41
N PHE A 77 -10.36 -13.98 -0.10
CA PHE A 77 -11.63 -13.58 -0.68
C PHE A 77 -11.54 -13.44 -2.21
N LEU A 78 -10.52 -12.76 -2.71
CA LEU A 78 -10.38 -12.53 -4.15
C LEU A 78 -9.95 -13.80 -4.90
N SER A 79 -8.99 -14.56 -4.37
CA SER A 79 -8.48 -15.75 -5.04
C SER A 79 -9.42 -16.96 -4.95
N LYS A 80 -9.93 -17.25 -3.77
CA LYS A 80 -10.80 -18.41 -3.51
C LYS A 80 -12.28 -18.06 -3.62
N GLY A 81 -12.68 -16.94 -3.05
CA GLY A 81 -14.08 -16.52 -3.03
C GLY A 81 -14.58 -16.02 -4.38
N CYS A 82 -13.79 -15.27 -5.11
CA CYS A 82 -14.13 -14.71 -6.42
C CYS A 82 -13.50 -15.46 -7.59
N GLY A 83 -12.57 -16.38 -7.33
CA GLY A 83 -11.91 -17.16 -8.38
C GLY A 83 -10.95 -16.37 -9.25
N ILE A 84 -10.38 -15.28 -8.72
CA ILE A 84 -9.45 -14.42 -9.46
C ILE A 84 -8.06 -15.05 -9.42
N SER A 85 -7.43 -15.18 -10.59
CA SER A 85 -6.08 -15.75 -10.71
C SER A 85 -5.02 -14.77 -10.18
N ASP A 86 -3.85 -15.30 -9.82
CA ASP A 86 -2.72 -14.49 -9.37
C ASP A 86 -2.27 -13.48 -10.44
N ALA A 87 -2.35 -13.87 -11.72
CA ALA A 87 -2.03 -12.98 -12.83
C ALA A 87 -2.98 -11.79 -12.90
N GLU A 88 -4.28 -12.02 -12.71
CA GLU A 88 -5.28 -10.95 -12.68
C GLU A 88 -5.10 -10.05 -11.46
N LEU A 89 -4.85 -10.62 -10.29
CA LEU A 89 -4.56 -9.86 -9.07
C LEU A 89 -3.34 -8.96 -9.24
N LYS A 90 -2.32 -9.44 -9.93
CA LYS A 90 -1.12 -8.66 -10.21
C LYS A 90 -1.43 -7.43 -11.07
N THR A 91 -2.34 -7.55 -12.04
CA THR A 91 -2.75 -6.40 -12.87
C THR A 91 -3.51 -5.33 -12.07
N LEU A 92 -4.15 -5.72 -10.97
CA LEU A 92 -4.91 -4.83 -10.10
C LEU A 92 -4.05 -4.23 -8.98
N THR A 93 -2.80 -4.67 -8.84
CA THR A 93 -1.90 -4.24 -7.78
C THR A 93 -1.24 -2.93 -8.16
N ARG A 94 -1.27 -1.95 -7.26
CA ARG A 94 -0.58 -0.68 -7.42
C ARG A 94 0.90 -0.81 -7.08
N TYR A 95 1.22 -1.42 -5.94
CA TYR A 95 2.58 -1.70 -5.51
C TYR A 95 2.60 -2.84 -4.50
N GLN A 96 3.78 -3.43 -4.33
CA GLN A 96 4.02 -4.49 -3.35
C GLN A 96 5.17 -4.11 -2.44
N ILE A 97 5.12 -4.58 -1.21
CA ILE A 97 6.22 -4.48 -0.25
C ILE A 97 6.54 -5.86 0.30
N GLU A 98 7.81 -6.10 0.58
CA GLU A 98 8.24 -7.29 1.31
C GLU A 98 8.12 -7.04 2.81
N VAL A 99 7.56 -8.01 3.53
CA VAL A 99 7.39 -7.89 4.96
C VAL A 99 8.74 -8.04 5.68
N GLY A 100 9.66 -8.81 5.09
CA GLY A 100 10.98 -9.05 5.68
C GLY A 100 10.88 -9.63 7.08
N ASP A 101 11.71 -9.11 7.98
CA ASP A 101 11.76 -9.54 9.38
C ASP A 101 10.69 -8.88 10.27
N ALA A 102 9.78 -8.11 9.69
CA ALA A 102 8.74 -7.42 10.45
C ALA A 102 7.69 -8.36 11.05
N LEU A 103 7.60 -9.58 10.54
CA LEU A 103 6.70 -10.61 11.04
C LEU A 103 7.47 -11.80 11.58
N ASP A 104 7.13 -12.20 12.78
CA ASP A 104 7.59 -13.45 13.38
C ASP A 104 6.40 -14.35 13.74
N ALA A 105 6.66 -15.46 14.38
CA ALA A 105 5.62 -16.42 14.76
C ALA A 105 4.58 -15.85 15.74
N GLU A 106 4.92 -14.79 16.46
CA GLU A 106 4.06 -14.17 17.48
C GLU A 106 3.30 -12.96 16.97
N HIS A 107 3.76 -12.34 15.87
CA HIS A 107 3.19 -11.11 15.34
C HIS A 107 2.49 -11.36 14.00
N SER A 108 1.24 -10.93 13.90
CA SER A 108 0.49 -10.95 12.66
C SER A 108 0.30 -9.54 12.12
N LEU A 109 0.22 -9.41 10.80
CA LEU A 109 -0.14 -8.15 10.18
C LEU A 109 -1.56 -7.75 10.58
N LYS A 110 -1.71 -6.52 11.03
CA LYS A 110 -3.02 -5.94 11.37
C LYS A 110 -3.27 -4.71 10.52
N GLU A 111 -2.95 -3.55 11.05
CA GLU A 111 -3.06 -2.28 10.37
C GLU A 111 -1.69 -1.87 9.82
N ILE A 112 -1.67 -1.38 8.59
CA ILE A 112 -0.44 -0.90 7.95
C ILE A 112 -0.56 0.61 7.78
N HIS A 113 0.36 1.35 8.38
CA HIS A 113 0.44 2.80 8.19
C HIS A 113 1.10 3.11 6.85
N ALA A 114 0.46 4.00 6.09
CA ALA A 114 0.93 4.36 4.77
C ALA A 114 2.09 5.35 4.84
N PHE A 115 3.13 5.10 4.04
CA PHE A 115 4.22 6.03 3.82
C PHE A 115 3.78 7.12 2.84
N GLN A 116 4.36 8.31 2.96
CA GLN A 116 4.12 9.40 2.03
C GLN A 116 4.61 9.03 0.64
N ARG A 117 3.70 9.10 -0.35
CA ARG A 117 3.99 8.73 -1.74
C ARG A 117 3.48 9.79 -2.70
N ASP A 118 4.19 9.95 -3.82
CA ASP A 118 3.78 10.85 -4.90
C ASP A 118 2.65 10.24 -5.75
N ALA A 119 2.21 10.96 -6.77
CA ALA A 119 1.13 10.51 -7.65
C ALA A 119 1.46 9.22 -8.42
N GLN A 120 2.73 8.93 -8.63
CA GLN A 120 3.22 7.71 -9.28
C GLN A 120 3.43 6.55 -8.31
N GLY A 121 3.21 6.77 -7.02
CA GLY A 121 3.36 5.76 -5.99
C GLY A 121 4.77 5.61 -5.42
N HIS A 122 5.69 6.53 -5.73
CA HIS A 122 7.03 6.53 -5.19
C HIS A 122 7.04 7.15 -3.79
N ALA A 123 7.71 6.48 -2.84
CA ALA A 123 7.89 7.00 -1.50
C ALA A 123 8.80 8.23 -1.54
N TYR A 124 8.46 9.28 -0.79
CA TYR A 124 9.28 10.48 -0.69
C TYR A 124 9.16 11.11 0.69
N ILE A 125 10.11 11.99 1.00
CA ILE A 125 10.11 12.75 2.24
C ILE A 125 9.71 14.19 1.91
N PRO A 126 8.53 14.66 2.39
CA PRO A 126 8.12 16.05 2.14
C PRO A 126 9.11 17.06 2.74
N GLY A 127 9.28 18.20 2.07
CA GLY A 127 10.12 19.27 2.57
C GLY A 127 9.73 19.78 3.96
N SER A 128 8.43 19.74 4.29
CA SER A 128 7.94 20.08 5.62
C SER A 128 8.47 19.16 6.73
N SER A 129 8.74 17.90 6.42
CA SER A 129 9.33 16.94 7.37
C SER A 129 10.82 17.20 7.60
N ILE A 130 11.52 17.76 6.61
CA ILE A 130 12.95 18.10 6.73
C ILE A 130 13.13 19.45 7.43
N LYS A 131 12.24 20.37 7.16
CA LYS A 131 12.28 21.72 7.72
C LYS A 131 12.13 21.73 9.24
N GLY A 132 11.47 20.73 9.80
CA GLY A 132 11.33 20.52 11.24
C GLY A 132 10.42 21.47 11.93
#